data_f40a53d527c900c241cd67ab56bfd7cb
#
_entry.id   f40a53d527c900c241cd67ab56bfd7cb
#
_cell.length_a   1.000
_cell.length_b   1.000
_cell.length_c   1.000
_cell.angle_alpha   90.00
_cell.angle_beta   90.00
_cell.angle_gamma   90.00
#
_symmetry.space_group_name_H-M   'P 1'
#
loop_
_entity.id
_entity.type
_entity.pdbx_description
1 polymer ?
#
loop_
_entity_poly.entity_id
_entity_poly.type
_entity_poly.pdbx_seq_one_letter_code
_entity_poly.pdbx_strand_id
1 'polypeptide(L)'
;SFGFGSTIIRYISKYRAEKDKKSEEKAFGFFLILYCVLALLVLLCGAIIANNVEAIFQKGLSANELKKMKVLVMIMTFNSALSFPNSVFSSMITANEKYIFRKLVDMFSTVLAPLANLVALYLGYASVGMATAATVVQFLMLPVNIYYCLRKLHIKPVIEKLPIALIKEMLGFSVFVFIGSIVDMLFWATDKVILGMLSGSVAVAIYNVGGTFNNMVMNLSTSISGVLTPRVTGMVVKDASKDELTNLFIRVGRLQFIVIALIVSGFTAFGQAFITLWAGKDYHDAYWVAILTMFPLCVPLIQNIGLTIVTAQNKHQFRSIIYMIIAILNVVTTYIAVPYCGILGAATCS
;
A
#
# COMPACT_ATOMS: atom_id res chain seq x y z
N SER A 1 3.26 -5.40 -1.14
CA SER A 1 3.89 -6.01 -2.34
C SER A 1 4.12 -4.90 -3.34
N PHE A 2 5.35 -4.57 -3.68
CA PHE A 2 5.81 -3.51 -4.59
C PHE A 2 5.24 -3.57 -6.03
N GLY A 3 3.93 -3.79 -6.21
CA GLY A 3 3.28 -3.85 -7.52
C GLY A 3 3.67 -5.04 -8.41
N PHE A 4 4.70 -5.80 -8.04
CA PHE A 4 5.18 -6.96 -8.80
C PHE A 4 4.14 -8.10 -8.92
N GLY A 5 3.17 -8.17 -8.02
CA GLY A 5 2.08 -9.15 -8.11
C GLY A 5 1.29 -9.04 -9.43
N SER A 6 1.09 -7.82 -9.92
CA SER A 6 0.42 -7.57 -11.19
C SER A 6 1.21 -8.12 -12.40
N THR A 7 2.55 -8.06 -12.34
CA THR A 7 3.41 -8.65 -13.37
C THR A 7 3.24 -10.16 -13.42
N ILE A 8 3.27 -10.84 -12.26
CA ILE A 8 3.07 -12.29 -12.18
C ILE A 8 1.71 -12.66 -12.77
N ILE A 9 0.64 -11.99 -12.32
CA ILE A 9 -0.73 -12.24 -12.80
C ILE A 9 -0.78 -12.09 -14.32
N ARG A 10 -0.20 -11.03 -14.89
CA ARG A 10 -0.21 -10.76 -16.33
C ARG A 10 0.42 -11.90 -17.14
N TYR A 11 1.65 -12.30 -16.79
CA TYR A 11 2.38 -13.31 -17.56
C TYR A 11 1.80 -14.71 -17.36
N ILE A 12 1.43 -15.08 -16.16
CA ILE A 12 0.82 -16.37 -15.87
C ILE A 12 -0.55 -16.49 -16.57
N SER A 13 -1.40 -15.46 -16.51
CA SER A 13 -2.69 -15.44 -17.22
C SER A 13 -2.50 -15.54 -18.74
N LYS A 14 -1.44 -14.94 -19.32
CA LYS A 14 -1.09 -15.05 -20.72
C LYS A 14 -0.80 -16.51 -21.08
N TYR A 15 0.15 -17.16 -20.40
CA TYR A 15 0.52 -18.57 -20.69
C TYR A 15 -0.64 -19.53 -20.48
N ARG A 16 -1.49 -19.26 -19.50
CA ARG A 16 -2.70 -20.02 -19.25
C ARG A 16 -3.71 -19.88 -20.40
N ALA A 17 -3.91 -18.67 -20.93
CA ALA A 17 -4.76 -18.42 -22.08
C ALA A 17 -4.24 -19.14 -23.34
N GLU A 18 -2.92 -19.21 -23.50
CA GLU A 18 -2.22 -19.94 -24.55
C GLU A 18 -2.18 -21.48 -24.30
N LYS A 19 -2.67 -21.96 -23.15
CA LYS A 19 -2.64 -23.36 -22.68
C LYS A 19 -1.22 -23.94 -22.58
N ASP A 20 -0.21 -23.10 -22.46
CA ASP A 20 1.20 -23.49 -22.33
C ASP A 20 1.58 -23.67 -20.86
N LYS A 21 1.23 -24.84 -20.32
CA LYS A 21 1.52 -25.19 -18.92
C LYS A 21 3.02 -25.20 -18.62
N LYS A 22 3.86 -25.56 -19.61
CA LYS A 22 5.31 -25.64 -19.42
C LYS A 22 5.91 -24.24 -19.21
N SER A 23 5.49 -23.24 -19.98
CA SER A 23 5.92 -21.85 -19.81
C SER A 23 5.34 -21.22 -18.55
N GLU A 24 4.10 -21.60 -18.13
CA GLU A 24 3.52 -21.20 -16.85
C GLU A 24 4.38 -21.67 -15.68
N GLU A 25 4.78 -22.94 -15.63
CA GLU A 25 5.59 -23.53 -14.57
C GLU A 25 7.02 -22.95 -14.52
N LYS A 26 7.63 -22.67 -15.69
CA LYS A 26 8.93 -21.98 -15.78
C LYS A 26 8.85 -20.53 -15.29
N ALA A 27 7.83 -19.78 -15.69
CA ALA A 27 7.62 -18.42 -15.23
C ALA A 27 7.38 -18.39 -13.71
N PHE A 28 6.62 -19.33 -13.16
CA PHE A 28 6.43 -19.49 -11.74
C PHE A 28 7.75 -19.71 -11.00
N GLY A 29 8.60 -20.64 -11.49
CA GLY A 29 9.93 -20.88 -10.91
C GLY A 29 10.82 -19.65 -10.95
N PHE A 30 10.84 -18.93 -12.08
CA PHE A 30 11.59 -17.69 -12.22
C PHE A 30 11.14 -16.60 -11.22
N PHE A 31 9.83 -16.33 -11.12
CA PHE A 31 9.32 -15.35 -10.16
C PHE A 31 9.59 -15.76 -8.74
N LEU A 32 9.52 -17.04 -8.40
CA LEU A 32 9.83 -17.52 -7.06
C LEU A 32 11.28 -17.25 -6.69
N ILE A 33 12.25 -17.55 -7.58
CA ILE A 33 13.66 -17.24 -7.35
C ILE A 33 13.87 -15.73 -7.22
N LEU A 34 13.32 -14.94 -8.15
CA LEU A 34 13.45 -13.49 -8.13
C LEU A 34 12.95 -12.90 -6.80
N TYR A 35 11.79 -13.36 -6.31
CA TYR A 35 11.22 -12.87 -5.06
C TYR A 35 11.97 -13.36 -3.82
N CYS A 36 12.58 -14.56 -3.87
CA CYS A 36 13.47 -15.01 -2.81
C CYS A 36 14.75 -14.15 -2.75
N VAL A 37 15.32 -13.77 -3.90
CA VAL A 37 16.46 -12.84 -3.95
C VAL A 37 16.06 -11.46 -3.40
N LEU A 38 14.89 -10.94 -3.78
CA LEU A 38 14.37 -9.69 -3.23
C LEU A 38 14.13 -9.77 -1.72
N ALA A 39 13.62 -10.89 -1.22
CA ALA A 39 13.46 -11.13 0.21
C ALA A 39 14.81 -11.09 0.95
N LEU A 40 15.86 -11.69 0.39
CA LEU A 40 17.21 -11.62 0.94
C LEU A 40 17.76 -10.18 0.95
N LEU A 41 17.56 -9.43 -0.14
CA LEU A 41 17.95 -8.02 -0.19
C LEU A 41 17.23 -7.19 0.88
N VAL A 42 15.93 -7.41 1.09
CA VAL A 42 15.16 -6.75 2.14
C VAL A 42 15.70 -7.10 3.52
N LEU A 43 16.06 -8.37 3.77
CA LEU A 43 16.68 -8.76 5.04
C LEU A 43 18.02 -8.06 5.27
N LEU A 44 18.86 -7.95 4.25
CA LEU A 44 20.14 -7.24 4.34
C LEU A 44 19.94 -5.74 4.61
N CYS A 45 19.07 -5.08 3.83
CA CYS A 45 18.76 -3.67 4.04
C CYS A 45 18.16 -3.41 5.43
N GLY A 46 17.24 -4.26 5.86
CA GLY A 46 16.63 -4.14 7.19
C GLY A 46 17.61 -4.36 8.32
N ALA A 47 18.57 -5.29 8.18
CA ALA A 47 19.64 -5.47 9.14
C ALA A 47 20.55 -4.23 9.22
N ILE A 48 20.87 -3.61 8.08
CA ILE A 48 21.63 -2.35 8.03
C ILE A 48 20.87 -1.24 8.77
N ILE A 49 19.57 -1.08 8.47
CA ILE A 49 18.72 -0.07 9.13
C ILE A 49 18.64 -0.34 10.62
N ALA A 50 18.40 -1.59 11.04
CA ALA A 50 18.31 -1.97 12.45
C ALA A 50 19.60 -1.67 13.23
N ASN A 51 20.76 -1.83 12.60
CA ASN A 51 22.04 -1.49 13.23
C ASN A 51 22.31 0.02 13.30
N ASN A 52 21.66 0.81 12.43
CA ASN A 52 21.83 2.27 12.40
C ASN A 52 20.61 3.03 12.97
N VAL A 53 19.66 2.35 13.62
CA VAL A 53 18.45 2.97 14.20
C VAL A 53 18.80 4.13 15.14
N GLU A 54 19.82 3.97 15.96
CA GLU A 54 20.28 5.00 16.90
C GLU A 54 20.74 6.27 16.19
N ALA A 55 21.51 6.14 15.11
CA ALA A 55 21.97 7.29 14.32
C ALA A 55 20.81 8.02 13.60
N ILE A 56 19.80 7.25 13.15
CA ILE A 56 18.67 7.79 12.37
C ILE A 56 17.68 8.53 13.27
N PHE A 57 17.39 8.00 14.47
CA PHE A 57 16.30 8.46 15.35
C PHE A 57 16.77 9.10 16.67
N GLN A 58 18.06 9.44 16.80
CA GLN A 58 18.65 10.01 18.05
C GLN A 58 17.89 11.21 18.60
N LYS A 59 17.38 12.09 17.74
CA LYS A 59 16.73 13.33 18.15
C LYS A 59 15.27 13.16 18.59
N GLY A 60 14.63 12.05 18.21
CA GLY A 60 13.20 11.87 18.39
C GLY A 60 12.78 10.78 19.39
N LEU A 61 13.70 9.93 19.84
CA LEU A 61 13.38 8.76 20.66
C LEU A 61 14.29 8.62 21.89
N SER A 62 13.73 8.17 23.01
CA SER A 62 14.48 7.82 24.21
C SER A 62 15.29 6.52 24.01
N ALA A 63 16.32 6.28 24.87
CA ALA A 63 17.16 5.09 24.80
C ALA A 63 16.37 3.77 24.87
N ASN A 64 15.28 3.73 25.64
CA ASN A 64 14.42 2.55 25.74
C ASN A 64 13.58 2.36 24.47
N GLU A 65 13.11 3.44 23.85
CA GLU A 65 12.37 3.40 22.59
C GLU A 65 13.28 2.97 21.43
N LEU A 66 14.53 3.42 21.40
CA LEU A 66 15.53 3.00 20.40
C LEU A 66 15.77 1.49 20.44
N LYS A 67 15.91 0.90 21.63
CA LYS A 67 16.03 -0.57 21.77
C LYS A 67 14.81 -1.30 21.25
N LYS A 68 13.60 -0.85 21.60
CA LYS A 68 12.34 -1.41 21.09
C LYS A 68 12.23 -1.23 19.58
N MET A 69 12.62 -0.06 19.05
CA MET A 69 12.61 0.23 17.63
C MET A 69 13.52 -0.71 16.85
N LYS A 70 14.72 -1.02 17.34
CA LYS A 70 15.62 -1.99 16.72
C LYS A 70 14.97 -3.36 16.58
N VAL A 71 14.34 -3.86 17.65
CA VAL A 71 13.61 -5.14 17.63
C VAL A 71 12.43 -5.09 16.65
N LEU A 72 11.66 -4.01 16.66
CA LEU A 72 10.53 -3.82 15.75
C LEU A 72 11.00 -3.82 14.29
N VAL A 73 12.07 -3.08 13.96
CA VAL A 73 12.64 -3.06 12.61
C VAL A 73 13.04 -4.46 12.16
N MET A 74 13.67 -5.26 13.02
CA MET A 74 14.04 -6.65 12.69
C MET A 74 12.82 -7.52 12.41
N ILE A 75 11.78 -7.47 13.27
CA ILE A 75 10.55 -8.24 13.11
C ILE A 75 9.82 -7.82 11.83
N MET A 76 9.68 -6.51 11.59
CA MET A 76 9.00 -5.98 10.40
C MET A 76 9.77 -6.29 9.10
N THR A 77 11.10 -6.29 9.17
CA THR A 77 11.96 -6.71 8.05
C THR A 77 11.74 -8.18 7.71
N PHE A 78 11.71 -9.04 8.72
CA PHE A 78 11.44 -10.47 8.55
C PHE A 78 10.02 -10.71 8.00
N ASN A 79 9.02 -10.01 8.54
CA ASN A 79 7.65 -10.04 8.03
C ASN A 79 7.59 -9.63 6.55
N SER A 80 8.27 -8.53 6.20
CA SER A 80 8.36 -8.06 4.82
C SER A 80 9.03 -9.10 3.91
N ALA A 81 10.13 -9.70 4.35
CA ALA A 81 10.82 -10.74 3.59
C ALA A 81 9.92 -11.96 3.33
N LEU A 82 9.14 -12.40 4.32
CA LEU A 82 8.15 -13.47 4.16
C LEU A 82 7.03 -13.10 3.16
N SER A 83 6.70 -11.82 3.05
CA SER A 83 5.65 -11.36 2.14
C SER A 83 5.99 -11.57 0.67
N PHE A 84 7.28 -11.58 0.30
CA PHE A 84 7.71 -11.76 -1.08
C PHE A 84 7.35 -13.13 -1.64
N PRO A 85 7.82 -14.26 -1.08
CA PRO A 85 7.41 -15.58 -1.56
C PRO A 85 5.89 -15.77 -1.49
N ASN A 86 5.25 -15.31 -0.42
CA ASN A 86 3.79 -15.40 -0.27
C ASN A 86 3.05 -14.66 -1.40
N SER A 87 3.57 -13.52 -1.85
CA SER A 87 3.00 -12.76 -2.97
C SER A 87 3.04 -13.56 -4.29
N VAL A 88 4.08 -14.36 -4.53
CA VAL A 88 4.18 -15.20 -5.72
C VAL A 88 3.07 -16.25 -5.73
N PHE A 89 2.93 -17.03 -4.65
CA PHE A 89 1.87 -18.04 -4.53
C PHE A 89 0.47 -17.43 -4.63
N SER A 90 0.26 -16.32 -3.96
CA SER A 90 -0.99 -15.56 -3.98
C SER A 90 -1.34 -15.05 -5.39
N SER A 91 -0.37 -14.55 -6.14
CA SER A 91 -0.55 -14.09 -7.52
C SER A 91 -0.84 -15.27 -8.47
N MET A 92 -0.21 -16.44 -8.25
CA MET A 92 -0.54 -17.67 -8.97
C MET A 92 -1.98 -18.10 -8.79
N ILE A 93 -2.49 -18.07 -7.54
CA ILE A 93 -3.89 -18.39 -7.22
C ILE A 93 -4.85 -17.42 -7.95
N THR A 94 -4.52 -16.12 -7.95
CA THR A 94 -5.30 -15.08 -8.62
C THR A 94 -5.27 -15.23 -10.14
N ALA A 95 -4.10 -15.49 -10.74
CA ALA A 95 -3.94 -15.73 -12.18
C ALA A 95 -4.71 -16.97 -12.66
N ASN A 96 -4.88 -17.95 -11.77
CA ASN A 96 -5.70 -19.13 -12.00
C ASN A 96 -7.20 -18.91 -11.70
N GLU A 97 -7.64 -17.65 -11.52
CA GLU A 97 -9.04 -17.25 -11.31
C GLU A 97 -9.69 -17.86 -10.06
N LYS A 98 -8.89 -18.29 -9.09
CA LYS A 98 -9.40 -18.86 -7.83
C LYS A 98 -9.69 -17.74 -6.81
N TYR A 99 -10.47 -16.76 -7.26
CA TYR A 99 -10.78 -15.55 -6.47
C TYR A 99 -11.49 -15.84 -5.16
N ILE A 100 -12.39 -16.84 -5.12
CA ILE A 100 -13.12 -17.21 -3.89
C ILE A 100 -12.14 -17.67 -2.82
N PHE A 101 -11.24 -18.60 -3.15
CA PHE A 101 -10.23 -19.07 -2.19
C PHE A 101 -9.31 -17.93 -1.74
N ARG A 102 -8.85 -17.10 -2.68
CA ARG A 102 -8.01 -15.94 -2.36
C ARG A 102 -8.72 -14.99 -1.39
N LYS A 103 -9.99 -14.66 -1.66
CA LYS A 103 -10.78 -13.79 -0.78
C LYS A 103 -11.04 -14.40 0.59
N LEU A 104 -11.26 -15.69 0.68
CA LEU A 104 -11.41 -16.39 1.97
C LEU A 104 -10.11 -16.29 2.80
N VAL A 105 -8.94 -16.52 2.19
CA VAL A 105 -7.64 -16.35 2.85
C VAL A 105 -7.43 -14.90 3.32
N ASP A 106 -7.77 -13.92 2.48
CA ASP A 106 -7.67 -12.50 2.83
C ASP A 106 -8.62 -12.14 3.98
N MET A 107 -9.88 -12.61 3.95
CA MET A 107 -10.86 -12.39 5.03
C MET A 107 -10.41 -13.03 6.34
N PHE A 108 -9.93 -14.28 6.29
CA PHE A 108 -9.41 -14.96 7.46
C PHE A 108 -8.23 -14.21 8.08
N SER A 109 -7.28 -13.75 7.25
CA SER A 109 -6.15 -12.95 7.70
C SER A 109 -6.59 -11.62 8.32
N THR A 110 -7.59 -10.96 7.70
CA THR A 110 -8.13 -9.68 8.17
C THR A 110 -8.82 -9.79 9.53
N VAL A 111 -9.42 -10.93 9.85
CA VAL A 111 -10.03 -11.19 11.17
C VAL A 111 -8.99 -11.69 12.17
N LEU A 112 -8.11 -12.60 11.74
CA LEU A 112 -7.12 -13.22 12.63
C LEU A 112 -6.07 -12.22 13.13
N ALA A 113 -5.62 -11.28 12.28
CA ALA A 113 -4.59 -10.33 12.66
C ALA A 113 -5.01 -9.40 13.81
N PRO A 114 -6.19 -8.73 13.81
CA PRO A 114 -6.65 -7.96 14.96
C PRO A 114 -6.85 -8.80 16.22
N LEU A 115 -7.37 -10.02 16.09
CA LEU A 115 -7.55 -10.92 17.24
C LEU A 115 -6.20 -11.29 17.86
N ALA A 116 -5.21 -11.64 17.05
CA ALA A 116 -3.86 -11.92 17.52
C ALA A 116 -3.21 -10.69 18.16
N ASN A 117 -3.45 -9.48 17.62
CA ASN A 117 -3.00 -8.23 18.20
C ASN A 117 -3.63 -7.96 19.56
N LEU A 118 -4.95 -8.21 19.73
CA LEU A 118 -5.63 -8.07 21.03
C LEU A 118 -5.06 -9.03 22.07
N VAL A 119 -4.80 -10.27 21.71
CA VAL A 119 -4.15 -11.25 22.59
C VAL A 119 -2.75 -10.78 23.00
N ALA A 120 -1.95 -10.28 22.04
CA ALA A 120 -0.60 -9.77 22.32
C ALA A 120 -0.62 -8.56 23.26
N LEU A 121 -1.60 -7.66 23.11
CA LEU A 121 -1.80 -6.51 24.00
C LEU A 121 -2.25 -6.95 25.39
N TYR A 122 -3.19 -7.89 25.48
CA TYR A 122 -3.66 -8.42 26.76
C TYR A 122 -2.53 -9.08 27.56
N LEU A 123 -1.61 -9.75 26.86
CA LEU A 123 -0.40 -10.36 27.47
C LEU A 123 0.69 -9.34 27.83
N GLY A 124 0.49 -8.05 27.56
CA GLY A 124 1.42 -6.96 27.92
C GLY A 124 2.62 -6.78 26.97
N TYR A 125 2.66 -7.48 25.83
CA TYR A 125 3.77 -7.37 24.88
C TYR A 125 3.77 -6.09 24.03
N ALA A 126 2.75 -5.23 24.17
CA ALA A 126 2.64 -3.93 23.50
C ALA A 126 2.97 -4.00 21.97
N SER A 127 3.71 -3.01 21.46
CA SER A 127 4.02 -2.89 20.02
C SER A 127 4.84 -4.06 19.46
N VAL A 128 5.74 -4.62 20.25
CA VAL A 128 6.56 -5.79 19.84
C VAL A 128 5.67 -7.02 19.70
N GLY A 129 4.72 -7.22 20.62
CA GLY A 129 3.74 -8.30 20.52
C GLY A 129 2.84 -8.18 19.29
N MET A 130 2.39 -6.98 18.96
CA MET A 130 1.59 -6.76 17.75
C MET A 130 2.37 -7.07 16.46
N ALA A 131 3.64 -6.63 16.39
CA ALA A 131 4.49 -6.92 15.23
C ALA A 131 4.77 -8.43 15.08
N THR A 132 5.02 -9.13 16.19
CA THR A 132 5.21 -10.58 16.18
C THR A 132 3.94 -11.31 15.81
N ALA A 133 2.78 -10.91 16.34
CA ALA A 133 1.49 -11.49 16.01
C ALA A 133 1.17 -11.38 14.51
N ALA A 134 1.39 -10.20 13.92
CA ALA A 134 1.23 -10.00 12.48
C ALA A 134 2.17 -10.91 11.66
N THR A 135 3.42 -11.08 12.11
CA THR A 135 4.40 -11.96 11.46
C THR A 135 3.99 -13.43 11.55
N VAL A 136 3.48 -13.87 12.70
CA VAL A 136 2.97 -15.24 12.89
C VAL A 136 1.78 -15.51 11.98
N VAL A 137 0.82 -14.58 11.88
CA VAL A 137 -0.32 -14.72 10.97
C VAL A 137 0.16 -14.85 9.52
N GLN A 138 1.09 -14.02 9.10
CA GLN A 138 1.67 -14.10 7.75
C GLN A 138 2.40 -15.44 7.51
N PHE A 139 3.17 -15.91 8.50
CA PHE A 139 3.86 -17.18 8.43
C PHE A 139 2.88 -18.35 8.31
N LEU A 140 1.74 -18.32 8.98
CA LEU A 140 0.69 -19.33 8.87
C LEU A 140 -0.01 -19.33 7.50
N MET A 141 -0.13 -18.17 6.85
CA MET A 141 -0.76 -18.06 5.52
C MET A 141 0.13 -18.59 4.38
N LEU A 142 1.44 -18.54 4.55
CA LEU A 142 2.38 -19.00 3.52
C LEU A 142 2.21 -20.50 3.19
N PRO A 143 2.22 -21.44 4.15
CA PRO A 143 1.96 -22.87 3.88
C PRO A 143 0.60 -23.13 3.25
N VAL A 144 -0.43 -22.37 3.63
CA VAL A 144 -1.78 -22.49 3.06
C VAL A 144 -1.76 -22.18 1.56
N ASN A 145 -1.13 -21.08 1.16
CA ASN A 145 -0.99 -20.69 -0.23
C ASN A 145 -0.10 -21.68 -1.02
N ILE A 146 1.01 -22.15 -0.42
CA ILE A 146 1.88 -23.18 -1.01
C ILE A 146 1.11 -24.47 -1.25
N TYR A 147 0.42 -24.97 -0.24
CA TYR A 147 -0.39 -26.19 -0.33
C TYR A 147 -1.42 -26.08 -1.45
N TYR A 148 -2.12 -24.95 -1.53
CA TYR A 148 -3.14 -24.76 -2.56
C TYR A 148 -2.54 -24.76 -3.97
N CYS A 149 -1.41 -24.07 -4.19
CA CYS A 149 -0.74 -24.05 -5.48
C CYS A 149 -0.23 -25.45 -5.89
N LEU A 150 0.45 -26.14 -4.98
CA LEU A 150 1.10 -27.41 -5.32
C LEU A 150 0.12 -28.58 -5.40
N ARG A 151 -0.88 -28.64 -4.51
CA ARG A 151 -1.80 -29.78 -4.37
C ARG A 151 -3.13 -29.61 -5.09
N LYS A 152 -3.68 -28.39 -5.13
CA LYS A 152 -4.99 -28.13 -5.74
C LYS A 152 -4.88 -27.63 -7.18
N LEU A 153 -3.90 -26.76 -7.49
CA LEU A 153 -3.68 -26.30 -8.85
C LEU A 153 -2.76 -27.24 -9.65
N HIS A 154 -2.04 -28.13 -8.97
CA HIS A 154 -1.05 -29.04 -9.58
C HIS A 154 0.00 -28.31 -10.43
N ILE A 155 0.41 -27.11 -10.01
CA ILE A 155 1.42 -26.31 -10.69
C ILE A 155 2.67 -26.33 -9.83
N LYS A 156 3.79 -26.77 -10.42
CA LYS A 156 5.08 -26.85 -9.73
C LYS A 156 6.02 -25.78 -10.27
N PRO A 157 6.80 -25.10 -9.40
CA PRO A 157 7.84 -24.20 -9.90
C PRO A 157 8.95 -25.02 -10.57
N VAL A 158 9.21 -24.76 -11.85
CA VAL A 158 10.28 -25.41 -12.61
C VAL A 158 11.42 -24.40 -12.77
N ILE A 159 12.60 -24.78 -12.27
CA ILE A 159 13.80 -23.95 -12.33
C ILE A 159 14.54 -24.32 -13.63
N GLU A 160 14.13 -23.71 -14.73
CA GLU A 160 14.82 -23.80 -16.01
C GLU A 160 15.20 -22.41 -16.52
N LYS A 161 16.24 -22.36 -17.38
CA LYS A 161 16.65 -21.10 -18.00
C LYS A 161 15.54 -20.61 -18.93
N LEU A 162 15.00 -19.43 -18.61
CA LEU A 162 14.11 -18.68 -19.50
C LEU A 162 14.93 -17.95 -20.59
N PRO A 163 14.37 -17.73 -21.79
CA PRO A 163 14.99 -16.87 -22.78
C PRO A 163 15.32 -15.49 -22.20
N ILE A 164 16.54 -15.01 -22.41
CA ILE A 164 17.01 -13.73 -21.88
C ILE A 164 16.11 -12.56 -22.31
N ALA A 165 15.60 -12.62 -23.54
CA ALA A 165 14.66 -11.61 -24.05
C ALA A 165 13.39 -11.52 -23.20
N LEU A 166 12.82 -12.66 -22.78
CA LEU A 166 11.63 -12.72 -21.93
C LEU A 166 11.93 -12.21 -20.53
N ILE A 167 13.08 -12.58 -19.96
CA ILE A 167 13.52 -12.05 -18.65
C ILE A 167 13.63 -10.54 -18.70
N LYS A 168 14.25 -9.98 -19.77
CA LYS A 168 14.41 -8.53 -19.95
C LYS A 168 13.05 -7.82 -20.08
N GLU A 169 12.09 -8.41 -20.78
CA GLU A 169 10.74 -7.89 -20.90
C GLU A 169 10.01 -7.88 -19.55
N MET A 170 10.05 -8.99 -18.81
CA MET A 170 9.42 -9.13 -17.49
C MET A 170 10.02 -8.18 -16.46
N LEU A 171 11.36 -8.08 -16.42
CA LEU A 171 12.06 -7.16 -15.53
C LEU A 171 11.80 -5.70 -15.91
N GLY A 172 11.81 -5.38 -17.21
CA GLY A 172 11.50 -4.02 -17.69
C GLY A 172 10.13 -3.54 -17.20
N PHE A 173 9.10 -4.35 -17.39
CA PHE A 173 7.76 -4.03 -16.87
C PHE A 173 7.76 -3.89 -15.33
N SER A 174 8.43 -4.80 -14.63
CA SER A 174 8.50 -4.80 -13.16
C SER A 174 9.20 -3.56 -12.61
N VAL A 175 10.25 -3.07 -13.27
CA VAL A 175 10.97 -1.84 -12.87
C VAL A 175 10.05 -0.63 -12.93
N PHE A 176 9.25 -0.47 -13.98
CA PHE A 176 8.29 0.66 -14.06
C PHE A 176 7.23 0.60 -12.96
N VAL A 177 6.70 -0.60 -12.66
CA VAL A 177 5.75 -0.78 -11.56
C VAL A 177 6.41 -0.50 -10.21
N PHE A 178 7.66 -0.90 -10.04
CA PHE A 178 8.44 -0.63 -8.83
C PHE A 178 8.71 0.86 -8.62
N ILE A 179 9.13 1.59 -9.67
CA ILE A 179 9.31 3.05 -9.60
C ILE A 179 7.99 3.73 -9.20
N GLY A 180 6.87 3.34 -9.81
CA GLY A 180 5.56 3.86 -9.41
C GLY A 180 5.25 3.63 -7.94
N SER A 181 5.54 2.44 -7.43
CA SER A 181 5.34 2.12 -6.01
C SER A 181 6.27 2.89 -5.06
N ILE A 182 7.50 3.21 -5.50
CA ILE A 182 8.41 4.08 -4.73
C ILE A 182 7.84 5.50 -4.67
N VAL A 183 7.35 6.04 -5.78
CA VAL A 183 6.73 7.38 -5.81
C VAL A 183 5.53 7.43 -4.87
N ASP A 184 4.64 6.44 -4.91
CA ASP A 184 3.51 6.33 -4.00
C ASP A 184 3.97 6.26 -2.53
N MET A 185 5.01 5.50 -2.23
CA MET A 185 5.54 5.38 -0.88
C MET A 185 6.17 6.70 -0.39
N LEU A 186 6.92 7.39 -1.24
CA LEU A 186 7.47 8.71 -0.92
C LEU A 186 6.36 9.70 -0.61
N PHE A 187 5.27 9.67 -1.36
CA PHE A 187 4.15 10.57 -1.16
C PHE A 187 3.40 10.31 0.16
N TRP A 188 3.16 9.03 0.53
CA TRP A 188 2.29 8.69 1.66
C TRP A 188 3.00 8.34 2.98
N ALA A 189 4.30 8.04 2.94
CA ALA A 189 5.02 7.56 4.12
C ALA A 189 6.10 8.51 4.62
N THR A 190 6.59 9.41 3.78
CA THR A 190 7.74 10.27 4.12
C THR A 190 7.47 11.18 5.31
N ASP A 191 6.26 11.74 5.41
CA ASP A 191 5.89 12.63 6.51
C ASP A 191 6.03 11.95 7.87
N LYS A 192 5.63 10.67 7.95
CA LYS A 192 5.72 9.87 9.18
C LYS A 192 7.17 9.56 9.56
N VAL A 193 8.03 9.34 8.57
CA VAL A 193 9.46 9.12 8.79
C VAL A 193 10.13 10.39 9.28
N ILE A 194 9.88 11.54 8.63
CA ILE A 194 10.42 12.85 9.01
C ILE A 194 9.94 13.24 10.42
N LEU A 195 8.65 13.07 10.71
CA LEU A 195 8.10 13.31 12.05
C LEU A 195 8.75 12.42 13.10
N GLY A 196 8.97 11.12 12.79
CA GLY A 196 9.64 10.20 13.69
C GLY A 196 11.09 10.60 13.99
N MET A 197 11.81 11.11 12.99
CA MET A 197 13.19 11.57 13.13
C MET A 197 13.32 12.87 13.93
N LEU A 198 12.39 13.81 13.75
CA LEU A 198 12.51 15.18 14.27
C LEU A 198 11.63 15.46 15.50
N SER A 199 10.46 14.82 15.59
CA SER A 199 9.44 15.12 16.61
C SER A 199 9.06 13.92 17.49
N GLY A 200 9.55 12.73 17.17
CA GLY A 200 9.39 11.52 17.99
C GLY A 200 8.12 10.71 17.74
N SER A 201 7.96 9.64 18.53
CA SER A 201 6.93 8.62 18.36
C SER A 201 5.51 9.14 18.59
N VAL A 202 5.34 10.07 19.54
CA VAL A 202 4.02 10.67 19.87
C VAL A 202 3.48 11.47 18.69
N ALA A 203 4.34 12.27 18.05
CA ALA A 203 3.95 13.04 16.86
C ALA A 203 3.49 12.13 15.71
N VAL A 204 4.20 11.02 15.49
CA VAL A 204 3.82 10.00 14.49
C VAL A 204 2.49 9.35 14.85
N ALA A 205 2.23 9.07 16.14
CA ALA A 205 0.97 8.48 16.58
C ALA A 205 -0.22 9.42 16.31
N ILE A 206 -0.09 10.70 16.65
CA ILE A 206 -1.11 11.74 16.39
C ILE A 206 -1.37 11.88 14.88
N TYR A 207 -0.30 11.95 14.07
CA TYR A 207 -0.40 12.04 12.63
C TYR A 207 -1.09 10.81 12.01
N ASN A 208 -0.80 9.59 12.51
CA ASN A 208 -1.46 8.38 12.05
C ASN A 208 -2.95 8.33 12.39
N VAL A 209 -3.34 8.81 13.57
CA VAL A 209 -4.77 8.91 13.94
C VAL A 209 -5.51 9.82 12.96
N GLY A 210 -4.96 11.02 12.66
CA GLY A 210 -5.51 11.91 11.64
C GLY A 210 -5.58 11.27 10.25
N GLY A 211 -4.49 10.62 9.83
CA GLY A 211 -4.40 9.93 8.55
C GLY A 211 -5.37 8.75 8.37
N THR A 212 -5.85 8.16 9.47
CA THR A 212 -6.86 7.09 9.41
C THR A 212 -8.16 7.57 8.76
N PHE A 213 -8.59 8.79 9.07
CA PHE A 213 -9.79 9.39 8.48
C PHE A 213 -9.62 9.66 6.99
N ASN A 214 -8.45 10.11 6.56
CA ASN A 214 -8.14 10.29 5.15
C ASN A 214 -8.24 8.97 4.37
N ASN A 215 -7.69 7.89 4.94
CA ASN A 215 -7.78 6.57 4.34
C ASN A 215 -9.24 6.08 4.22
N MET A 216 -10.10 6.38 5.20
CA MET A 216 -11.52 6.04 5.15
C MET A 216 -12.23 6.76 3.99
N VAL A 217 -12.02 8.08 3.85
CA VAL A 217 -12.59 8.87 2.75
C VAL A 217 -12.07 8.40 1.40
N MET A 218 -10.76 8.11 1.29
CA MET A 218 -10.14 7.61 0.08
C MET A 218 -10.68 6.24 -0.33
N ASN A 219 -10.83 5.31 0.62
CA ASN A 219 -11.39 3.99 0.37
C ASN A 219 -12.85 4.06 -0.12
N LEU A 220 -13.65 4.97 0.44
CA LEU A 220 -15.02 5.15 0.01
C LEU A 220 -15.09 5.72 -1.42
N SER A 221 -14.32 6.76 -1.73
CA SER A 221 -14.26 7.33 -3.07
C SER A 221 -13.77 6.32 -4.12
N THR A 222 -12.71 5.57 -3.81
CA THR A 222 -12.17 4.55 -4.71
C THR A 222 -13.12 3.37 -4.89
N SER A 223 -13.94 3.04 -3.89
CA SER A 223 -14.98 2.02 -4.02
C SER A 223 -16.07 2.44 -5.03
N ILE A 224 -16.46 3.71 -5.03
CA ILE A 224 -17.42 4.24 -6.00
C ILE A 224 -16.83 4.23 -7.42
N SER A 225 -15.62 4.76 -7.60
CA SER A 225 -14.98 4.82 -8.91
C SER A 225 -14.56 3.44 -9.43
N GLY A 226 -14.18 2.54 -8.55
CA GLY A 226 -13.72 1.18 -8.89
C GLY A 226 -14.80 0.36 -9.60
N VAL A 227 -16.06 0.47 -9.18
CA VAL A 227 -17.19 -0.20 -9.83
C VAL A 227 -17.39 0.26 -11.28
N LEU A 228 -17.04 1.52 -11.57
CA LEU A 228 -17.23 2.13 -12.89
C LEU A 228 -16.01 1.96 -13.80
N THR A 229 -14.87 1.55 -13.28
CA THR A 229 -13.63 1.38 -14.06
C THR A 229 -13.78 0.48 -15.28
N PRO A 230 -14.43 -0.71 -15.24
CA PRO A 230 -14.62 -1.54 -16.42
C PRO A 230 -15.48 -0.86 -17.48
N ARG A 231 -16.52 -0.13 -17.05
CA ARG A 231 -17.40 0.62 -17.95
C ARG A 231 -16.66 1.73 -18.67
N VAL A 232 -15.88 2.52 -17.94
CA VAL A 232 -15.05 3.61 -18.50
C VAL A 232 -14.05 3.06 -19.50
N THR A 233 -13.34 1.99 -19.15
CA THR A 233 -12.36 1.35 -20.04
C THR A 233 -13.06 0.83 -21.31
N GLY A 234 -14.24 0.21 -21.19
CA GLY A 234 -15.01 -0.26 -22.33
C GLY A 234 -15.50 0.87 -23.24
N MET A 235 -15.87 2.02 -22.68
CA MET A 235 -16.24 3.22 -23.45
C MET A 235 -15.03 3.77 -24.23
N VAL A 236 -13.87 3.86 -23.60
CA VAL A 236 -12.64 4.35 -24.25
C VAL A 236 -12.19 3.40 -25.37
N VAL A 237 -12.26 2.08 -25.17
CA VAL A 237 -11.90 1.07 -26.20
C VAL A 237 -12.87 1.10 -27.39
N LYS A 238 -14.12 1.49 -27.16
CA LYS A 238 -15.16 1.63 -28.21
C LYS A 238 -15.18 3.02 -28.87
N ASP A 239 -14.15 3.83 -28.64
CA ASP A 239 -14.04 5.20 -29.15
C ASP A 239 -15.28 6.07 -28.85
N ALA A 240 -15.82 5.95 -27.62
CA ALA A 240 -16.92 6.79 -27.16
C ALA A 240 -16.60 8.28 -27.32
N SER A 241 -17.61 9.10 -27.64
CA SER A 241 -17.43 10.51 -27.86
C SER A 241 -16.88 11.24 -26.61
N LYS A 242 -16.20 12.36 -26.82
CA LYS A 242 -15.70 13.20 -25.72
C LYS A 242 -16.84 13.65 -24.81
N ASP A 243 -18.01 13.93 -25.39
CA ASP A 243 -19.17 14.38 -24.62
C ASP A 243 -19.74 13.28 -23.74
N GLU A 244 -19.76 12.03 -24.20
CA GLU A 244 -20.20 10.88 -23.38
C GLU A 244 -19.26 10.65 -22.20
N LEU A 245 -17.95 10.69 -22.43
CA LEU A 245 -16.94 10.56 -21.37
C LEU A 245 -17.01 11.72 -20.37
N THR A 246 -17.21 12.96 -20.86
CA THR A 246 -17.36 14.15 -20.03
C THR A 246 -18.63 14.09 -19.19
N ASN A 247 -19.75 13.68 -19.77
CA ASN A 247 -21.00 13.53 -19.05
C ASN A 247 -20.90 12.47 -17.94
N LEU A 248 -20.26 11.35 -18.22
CA LEU A 248 -19.99 10.33 -17.20
C LEU A 248 -19.12 10.87 -16.08
N PHE A 249 -18.02 11.56 -16.43
CA PHE A 249 -17.11 12.20 -15.46
C PHE A 249 -17.85 13.19 -14.56
N ILE A 250 -18.66 14.09 -15.13
CA ILE A 250 -19.45 15.06 -14.36
C ILE A 250 -20.46 14.36 -13.45
N ARG A 251 -21.19 13.36 -13.98
CA ARG A 251 -22.21 12.65 -13.20
C ARG A 251 -21.62 11.92 -12.01
N VAL A 252 -20.53 11.21 -12.20
CA VAL A 252 -19.87 10.47 -11.13
C VAL A 252 -19.15 11.43 -10.17
N GLY A 253 -18.50 12.46 -10.69
CA GLY A 253 -17.86 13.49 -9.88
C GLY A 253 -18.85 14.21 -8.96
N ARG A 254 -20.07 14.52 -9.42
CA ARG A 254 -21.14 15.08 -8.58
C ARG A 254 -21.53 14.13 -7.45
N LEU A 255 -21.71 12.84 -7.76
CA LEU A 255 -22.03 11.84 -6.75
C LEU A 255 -20.92 11.74 -5.68
N GLN A 256 -19.68 11.64 -6.14
CA GLN A 256 -18.51 11.61 -5.24
C GLN A 256 -18.41 12.89 -4.40
N PHE A 257 -18.65 14.05 -5.02
CA PHE A 257 -18.64 15.34 -4.29
C PHE A 257 -19.68 15.35 -3.15
N ILE A 258 -20.93 14.94 -3.43
CA ILE A 258 -22.00 14.90 -2.42
C ILE A 258 -21.60 14.01 -1.25
N VAL A 259 -21.10 12.80 -1.52
CA VAL A 259 -20.71 11.84 -0.49
C VAL A 259 -19.52 12.34 0.32
N ILE A 260 -18.48 12.83 -0.36
CA ILE A 260 -17.27 13.34 0.29
C ILE A 260 -17.58 14.61 1.09
N ALA A 261 -18.35 15.53 0.53
CA ALA A 261 -18.75 16.77 1.22
C ALA A 261 -19.57 16.49 2.49
N LEU A 262 -20.48 15.50 2.44
CA LEU A 262 -21.23 15.06 3.63
C LEU A 262 -20.29 14.55 4.74
N ILE A 263 -19.29 13.72 4.39
CA ILE A 263 -18.35 13.17 5.36
C ILE A 263 -17.45 14.25 5.91
N VAL A 264 -16.90 15.11 5.05
CA VAL A 264 -15.98 16.18 5.47
C VAL A 264 -16.71 17.21 6.33
N SER A 265 -17.93 17.60 5.96
CA SER A 265 -18.73 18.53 6.79
C SER A 265 -19.12 17.92 8.14
N GLY A 266 -19.53 16.63 8.15
CA GLY A 266 -19.81 15.90 9.39
C GLY A 266 -18.58 15.76 10.27
N PHE A 267 -17.42 15.44 9.67
CA PHE A 267 -16.16 15.37 10.41
C PHE A 267 -15.70 16.74 10.91
N THR A 268 -15.88 17.80 10.14
CA THR A 268 -15.57 19.17 10.59
C THR A 268 -16.41 19.56 11.81
N ALA A 269 -17.69 19.16 11.85
CA ALA A 269 -18.58 19.48 12.96
C ALA A 269 -18.33 18.63 14.23
N PHE A 270 -18.10 17.33 14.05
CA PHE A 270 -18.07 16.37 15.16
C PHE A 270 -16.72 15.66 15.35
N GLY A 271 -15.79 15.81 14.43
CA GLY A 271 -14.53 15.04 14.39
C GLY A 271 -13.67 15.24 15.64
N GLN A 272 -13.62 16.44 16.19
CA GLN A 272 -12.84 16.70 17.40
C GLN A 272 -13.40 15.95 18.62
N ALA A 273 -14.73 15.98 18.81
CA ALA A 273 -15.39 15.23 19.86
C ALA A 273 -15.22 13.73 19.66
N PHE A 274 -15.33 13.27 18.42
CA PHE A 274 -15.15 11.86 18.06
C PHE A 274 -13.72 11.39 18.35
N ILE A 275 -12.69 12.13 17.94
CA ILE A 275 -11.29 11.77 18.21
C ILE A 275 -11.02 11.72 19.72
N THR A 276 -11.50 12.68 20.47
CA THR A 276 -11.33 12.73 21.92
C THR A 276 -11.98 11.52 22.60
N LEU A 277 -13.16 11.10 22.12
CA LEU A 277 -13.88 9.94 22.65
C LEU A 277 -13.22 8.61 22.25
N TRP A 278 -12.77 8.51 20.99
CA TRP A 278 -12.24 7.27 20.40
C TRP A 278 -10.77 7.02 20.73
N ALA A 279 -9.92 8.04 20.55
CA ALA A 279 -8.47 7.92 20.72
C ALA A 279 -7.96 8.50 22.06
N GLY A 280 -8.74 9.36 22.70
CA GLY A 280 -8.37 10.03 23.94
C GLY A 280 -7.95 11.49 23.75
N LYS A 281 -7.85 12.20 24.88
CA LYS A 281 -7.55 13.65 24.90
C LYS A 281 -6.15 13.98 24.36
N ASP A 282 -5.21 13.08 24.49
CA ASP A 282 -3.82 13.25 24.02
C ASP A 282 -3.70 13.32 22.48
N TYR A 283 -4.75 12.91 21.76
CA TYR A 283 -4.82 12.94 20.29
C TYR A 283 -5.62 14.11 19.73
N HIS A 284 -5.86 15.15 20.51
CA HIS A 284 -6.63 16.34 20.10
C HIS A 284 -6.11 16.96 18.79
N ASP A 285 -4.81 17.05 18.60
CA ASP A 285 -4.18 17.63 17.40
C ASP A 285 -4.38 16.80 16.14
N ALA A 286 -4.76 15.51 16.27
CA ALA A 286 -5.09 14.66 15.13
C ALA A 286 -6.30 15.17 14.33
N TYR A 287 -7.19 15.94 14.95
CA TYR A 287 -8.29 16.61 14.26
C TYR A 287 -7.77 17.60 13.21
N TRP A 288 -6.82 18.44 13.57
CA TRP A 288 -6.27 19.42 12.66
C TRP A 288 -5.46 18.75 11.54
N VAL A 289 -4.71 17.68 11.85
CA VAL A 289 -4.04 16.87 10.85
C VAL A 289 -5.05 16.30 9.85
N ALA A 290 -6.15 15.72 10.34
CA ALA A 290 -7.19 15.16 9.46
C ALA A 290 -7.82 16.24 8.58
N ILE A 291 -8.18 17.40 9.12
CA ILE A 291 -8.78 18.50 8.36
C ILE A 291 -7.84 19.03 7.30
N LEU A 292 -6.59 19.36 7.67
CA LEU A 292 -5.60 19.94 6.75
C LEU A 292 -5.25 19.03 5.58
N THR A 293 -5.25 17.71 5.79
CA THR A 293 -4.95 16.74 4.75
C THR A 293 -6.20 16.29 3.99
N MET A 294 -7.38 16.26 4.63
CA MET A 294 -8.64 15.80 4.01
C MET A 294 -9.20 16.81 2.99
N PHE A 295 -9.14 18.12 3.29
CA PHE A 295 -9.67 19.14 2.37
C PHE A 295 -8.99 19.12 1.00
N PRO A 296 -7.65 19.19 0.88
CA PRO A 296 -6.98 19.09 -0.42
C PRO A 296 -7.26 17.76 -1.12
N LEU A 297 -7.35 16.67 -0.36
CA LEU A 297 -7.62 15.33 -0.90
C LEU A 297 -9.00 15.20 -1.57
N CYS A 298 -9.97 16.04 -1.21
CA CYS A 298 -11.29 16.03 -1.84
C CYS A 298 -11.20 16.25 -3.37
N VAL A 299 -10.32 17.13 -3.83
CA VAL A 299 -10.19 17.47 -5.26
C VAL A 299 -9.80 16.25 -6.11
N PRO A 300 -8.69 15.55 -5.84
CA PRO A 300 -8.31 14.37 -6.62
C PRO A 300 -9.30 13.22 -6.47
N LEU A 301 -9.99 13.08 -5.32
CA LEU A 301 -10.98 12.03 -5.12
C LEU A 301 -12.23 12.22 -5.99
N ILE A 302 -12.70 13.44 -6.18
CA ILE A 302 -13.81 13.76 -7.07
C ILE A 302 -13.43 13.50 -8.54
N GLN A 303 -12.14 13.64 -8.87
CA GLN A 303 -11.62 13.47 -10.23
C GLN A 303 -11.19 12.03 -10.55
N ASN A 304 -11.44 11.07 -9.68
CA ASN A 304 -10.95 9.68 -9.82
C ASN A 304 -11.36 9.01 -11.15
N ILE A 305 -12.57 9.28 -11.66
CA ILE A 305 -13.01 8.79 -12.98
C ILE A 305 -12.19 9.41 -14.12
N GLY A 306 -11.82 10.68 -14.02
CA GLY A 306 -10.94 11.34 -14.99
C GLY A 306 -9.58 10.66 -15.07
N LEU A 307 -9.02 10.25 -13.92
CA LEU A 307 -7.78 9.47 -13.86
C LEU A 307 -7.93 8.10 -14.53
N THR A 308 -9.09 7.46 -14.39
CA THR A 308 -9.39 6.20 -15.07
C THR A 308 -9.46 6.39 -16.59
N ILE A 309 -10.08 7.48 -17.08
CA ILE A 309 -10.15 7.81 -18.51
C ILE A 309 -8.75 8.04 -19.08
N VAL A 310 -7.91 8.85 -18.41
CA VAL A 310 -6.52 9.14 -18.83
C VAL A 310 -5.67 7.87 -18.87
N THR A 311 -5.87 6.97 -17.91
CA THR A 311 -5.17 5.69 -17.86
C THR A 311 -5.63 4.76 -18.99
N ALA A 312 -6.93 4.68 -19.26
CA ALA A 312 -7.47 3.88 -20.35
C ALA A 312 -7.00 4.39 -21.72
N GLN A 313 -6.79 5.70 -21.87
CA GLN A 313 -6.21 6.31 -23.08
C GLN A 313 -4.68 6.18 -23.18
N ASN A 314 -4.04 5.46 -22.24
CA ASN A 314 -2.59 5.28 -22.17
C ASN A 314 -1.78 6.59 -22.04
N LYS A 315 -2.38 7.65 -21.50
CA LYS A 315 -1.78 8.99 -21.32
C LYS A 315 -1.28 9.25 -19.90
N HIS A 316 -0.98 8.21 -19.14
CA HIS A 316 -0.59 8.32 -17.72
C HIS A 316 0.85 8.81 -17.48
N GLN A 317 1.70 8.83 -18.50
CA GLN A 317 3.11 9.21 -18.37
C GLN A 317 3.29 10.63 -17.81
N PHE A 318 2.58 11.60 -18.37
CA PHE A 318 2.63 13.01 -17.92
C PHE A 318 2.24 13.16 -16.44
N ARG A 319 1.19 12.46 -16.03
CA ARG A 319 0.76 12.41 -14.63
C ARG A 319 1.86 11.87 -13.71
N SER A 320 2.50 10.75 -14.09
CA SER A 320 3.55 10.13 -13.27
C SER A 320 4.74 11.06 -13.04
N ILE A 321 5.12 11.86 -14.05
CA ILE A 321 6.19 12.85 -13.93
C ILE A 321 5.80 13.95 -12.94
N ILE A 322 4.58 14.51 -13.07
CA ILE A 322 4.09 15.54 -12.14
C ILE A 322 4.03 15.01 -10.70
N TYR A 323 3.50 13.79 -10.51
CA TYR A 323 3.44 13.17 -9.18
C TYR A 323 4.82 12.97 -8.56
N MET A 324 5.83 12.61 -9.37
CA MET A 324 7.20 12.49 -8.89
C MET A 324 7.78 13.83 -8.45
N ILE A 325 7.54 14.89 -9.22
CA ILE A 325 7.99 16.25 -8.86
C ILE A 325 7.31 16.70 -7.55
N ILE A 326 5.99 16.49 -7.44
CA ILE A 326 5.24 16.85 -6.22
C ILE A 326 5.74 16.04 -5.02
N ALA A 327 6.02 14.74 -5.18
CA ALA A 327 6.54 13.90 -4.10
C ALA A 327 7.90 14.39 -3.59
N ILE A 328 8.81 14.80 -4.50
CA ILE A 328 10.11 15.37 -4.12
C ILE A 328 9.93 16.71 -3.39
N LEU A 329 9.04 17.58 -3.90
CA LEU A 329 8.73 18.86 -3.25
C LEU A 329 8.12 18.63 -1.85
N ASN A 330 7.20 17.66 -1.70
CA ASN A 330 6.62 17.29 -0.41
C ASN A 330 7.71 16.89 0.60
N VAL A 331 8.66 16.02 0.23
CA VAL A 331 9.78 15.64 1.10
C VAL A 331 10.57 16.85 1.58
N VAL A 332 10.94 17.75 0.66
CA VAL A 332 11.73 18.96 0.98
C VAL A 332 10.95 19.91 1.88
N THR A 333 9.71 20.21 1.50
CA THR A 333 8.86 21.14 2.27
C THR A 333 8.53 20.59 3.66
N THR A 334 8.22 19.31 3.79
CA THR A 334 7.98 18.65 5.10
C THR A 334 9.23 18.70 5.98
N TYR A 335 10.41 18.40 5.43
CA TYR A 335 11.66 18.45 6.18
C TYR A 335 11.96 19.86 6.73
N ILE A 336 11.62 20.90 5.97
CA ILE A 336 11.78 22.30 6.39
C ILE A 336 10.67 22.71 7.38
N ALA A 337 9.41 22.31 7.15
CA ALA A 337 8.27 22.79 7.93
C ALA A 337 8.16 22.14 9.32
N VAL A 338 8.53 20.85 9.46
CA VAL A 338 8.40 20.10 10.71
C VAL A 338 9.17 20.74 11.89
N PRO A 339 10.41 21.24 11.75
CA PRO A 339 11.11 21.92 12.86
C PRO A 339 10.42 23.18 13.37
N TYR A 340 9.65 23.88 12.52
CA TYR A 340 8.99 25.14 12.87
C TYR A 340 7.54 24.97 13.31
N CYS A 341 6.81 24.08 12.64
CA CYS A 341 5.36 23.93 12.81
C CYS A 341 4.97 22.53 13.31
N GLY A 342 5.93 21.67 13.62
CA GLY A 342 5.69 20.33 14.16
C GLY A 342 4.78 19.47 13.26
N ILE A 343 3.81 18.81 13.87
CA ILE A 343 2.86 17.90 13.21
C ILE A 343 2.00 18.63 12.15
N LEU A 344 1.60 19.88 12.45
CA LEU A 344 0.79 20.68 11.53
C LEU A 344 1.61 21.10 10.29
N GLY A 345 2.93 21.32 10.45
CA GLY A 345 3.82 21.58 9.34
C GLY A 345 3.87 20.42 8.34
N ALA A 346 3.93 19.18 8.83
CA ALA A 346 3.83 18.00 7.98
C ALA A 346 2.47 17.93 7.26
N ALA A 347 1.38 18.15 7.98
CA ALA A 347 0.02 18.08 7.43
C ALA A 347 -0.28 19.14 6.37
N THR A 348 0.33 20.32 6.43
CA THR A 348 0.14 21.40 5.44
C THR A 348 0.96 21.19 4.18
N CYS A 349 2.04 20.40 4.24
CA CYS A 349 2.88 20.09 3.09
C CYS A 349 2.40 18.87 2.30
N SER A 350 1.56 18.00 2.92
CA SER A 350 0.96 16.81 2.28
C SER A 350 -0.17 17.18 1.37
#